data_80cd93f96db1a385c47ffec5d9661987
#
_entry.id   80cd93f96db1a385c47ffec5d9661987
#
_cell.length_a   1.000
_cell.length_b   1.000
_cell.length_c   1.000
_cell.angle_alpha   90.00
_cell.angle_beta   90.00
_cell.angle_gamma   90.00
#
_symmetry.space_group_name_H-M   'P 1'
#
loop_
_entity.id
_entity.type
_entity.pdbx_description
1 polymer ?
#
loop_
_entity_poly.entity_id
_entity_poly.type
_entity_poly.pdbx_seq_one_letter_code
_entity_poly.pdbx_strand_id
1 'polypeptide(L)'
;MDPDGLALFAAFKSLPLVDDLPGKAMQLAASLREYRGSAHLVAVRASGVSGIQAHYVKRPKDMKMFGWSESEYPHVDDETRARMVSAEQLTDALCIAPYSVLNESERASLVAGAKAFEAALAAVDA
;
A
#
# COMPACT_ATOMS: atom_id res chain seq x y z
N MET A 1 -8.83 5.61 11.64
CA MET A 1 -8.57 5.81 10.20
C MET A 1 -9.89 6.16 9.52
N ASP A 2 -9.94 7.28 8.83
CA ASP A 2 -11.07 7.75 8.06
C ASP A 2 -11.12 6.97 6.72
N PRO A 3 -12.24 6.34 6.35
CA PRO A 3 -12.41 5.63 5.10
C PRO A 3 -12.86 6.51 3.93
N ASP A 4 -13.12 7.79 4.14
CA ASP A 4 -13.68 8.67 3.12
C ASP A 4 -12.75 8.77 1.90
N GLY A 5 -13.30 8.55 0.72
CA GLY A 5 -12.54 8.49 -0.54
C GLY A 5 -11.67 7.23 -0.73
N LEU A 6 -11.61 6.32 0.25
CA LEU A 6 -10.75 5.13 0.25
C LEU A 6 -11.57 3.83 0.15
N ALA A 7 -12.21 3.60 -0.99
CA ALA A 7 -13.24 2.57 -1.16
C ALA A 7 -12.80 1.14 -0.75
N LEU A 8 -11.59 0.71 -1.13
CA LEU A 8 -11.08 -0.63 -0.77
C LEU A 8 -10.88 -0.74 0.74
N PHE A 9 -10.30 0.29 1.34
CA PHE A 9 -10.12 0.33 2.79
C PHE A 9 -11.46 0.38 3.52
N ALA A 10 -12.44 1.15 3.03
CA ALA A 10 -13.78 1.23 3.60
C ALA A 10 -14.45 -0.15 3.66
N ALA A 11 -14.39 -0.90 2.55
CA ALA A 11 -14.92 -2.25 2.47
C ALA A 11 -14.19 -3.20 3.43
N PHE A 12 -12.86 -3.15 3.46
CA PHE A 12 -12.07 -4.01 4.33
C PHE A 12 -12.28 -3.72 5.82
N LYS A 13 -12.36 -2.44 6.19
CA LYS A 13 -12.61 -1.98 7.56
C LYS A 13 -13.97 -2.45 8.10
N SER A 14 -14.95 -2.70 7.23
CA SER A 14 -16.28 -3.18 7.64
C SER A 14 -16.33 -4.66 8.01
N LEU A 15 -15.28 -5.44 7.71
CA LEU A 15 -15.22 -6.85 8.05
C LEU A 15 -15.09 -7.06 9.56
N PRO A 16 -15.83 -8.01 10.15
CA PRO A 16 -15.67 -8.33 11.56
C PRO A 16 -14.26 -8.87 11.84
N LEU A 17 -13.68 -8.46 12.95
CA LEU A 17 -12.39 -8.99 13.38
C LEU A 17 -12.55 -10.44 13.83
N VAL A 18 -11.62 -11.30 13.45
CA VAL A 18 -11.53 -12.67 13.94
C VAL A 18 -11.07 -12.69 15.41
N ASP A 19 -11.43 -13.75 16.13
CA ASP A 19 -11.17 -13.82 17.58
C ASP A 19 -9.75 -14.27 17.93
N ASP A 20 -9.14 -15.11 17.10
CA ASP A 20 -7.78 -15.59 17.36
C ASP A 20 -6.72 -14.50 17.12
N LEU A 21 -5.67 -14.49 17.95
CA LEU A 21 -4.64 -13.44 17.92
C LEU A 21 -3.84 -13.41 16.61
N PRO A 22 -3.37 -14.54 16.06
CA PRO A 22 -2.66 -14.52 14.77
C PRO A 22 -3.53 -14.01 13.63
N GLY A 23 -4.75 -14.48 13.49
CA GLY A 23 -5.69 -14.04 12.46
C GLY A 23 -6.03 -12.56 12.61
N LYS A 24 -6.24 -12.08 13.84
CA LYS A 24 -6.46 -10.65 14.12
C LYS A 24 -5.26 -9.81 13.71
N ALA A 25 -4.04 -10.24 14.02
CA ALA A 25 -2.82 -9.53 13.61
C ALA A 25 -2.71 -9.44 12.08
N MET A 26 -2.99 -10.55 11.37
CA MET A 26 -3.05 -10.57 9.91
C MET A 26 -4.09 -9.60 9.34
N GLN A 27 -5.30 -9.63 9.89
CA GLN A 27 -6.40 -8.78 9.42
C GLN A 27 -6.10 -7.30 9.67
N LEU A 28 -5.48 -6.95 10.80
CA LEU A 28 -5.08 -5.57 11.09
C LEU A 28 -3.93 -5.11 10.18
N ALA A 29 -2.94 -5.97 9.92
CA ALA A 29 -1.87 -5.68 8.96
C ALA A 29 -2.43 -5.47 7.54
N ALA A 30 -3.37 -6.32 7.11
CA ALA A 30 -4.07 -6.16 5.85
C ALA A 30 -4.89 -4.85 5.81
N SER A 31 -5.52 -4.44 6.91
CA SER A 31 -6.21 -3.15 7.00
C SER A 31 -5.28 -1.96 6.79
N LEU A 32 -4.09 -1.98 7.37
CA LEU A 32 -3.07 -0.94 7.15
C LEU A 32 -2.60 -0.92 5.69
N ARG A 33 -2.42 -2.11 5.10
CA ARG A 33 -2.06 -2.26 3.68
C ARG A 33 -3.14 -1.66 2.77
N GLU A 34 -4.41 -1.97 3.00
CA GLU A 34 -5.53 -1.46 2.19
C GLU A 34 -5.71 0.05 2.37
N TYR A 35 -5.47 0.58 3.57
CA TYR A 35 -5.46 2.02 3.81
C TYR A 35 -4.40 2.72 2.95
N ARG A 36 -3.13 2.27 3.04
CA ARG A 36 -2.04 2.84 2.24
C ARG A 36 -2.26 2.61 0.74
N GLY A 37 -2.72 1.43 0.35
CA GLY A 37 -3.00 1.08 -1.05
C GLY A 37 -4.07 1.99 -1.67
N SER A 38 -5.17 2.22 -0.95
CA SER A 38 -6.23 3.14 -1.39
C SER A 38 -5.73 4.58 -1.51
N ALA A 39 -4.99 5.07 -0.50
CA ALA A 39 -4.38 6.40 -0.54
C ALA A 39 -3.39 6.54 -1.72
N HIS A 40 -2.61 5.50 -2.01
CA HIS A 40 -1.69 5.48 -3.13
C HIS A 40 -2.40 5.56 -4.48
N LEU A 41 -3.52 4.86 -4.66
CA LEU A 41 -4.32 4.97 -5.89
C LEU A 41 -4.83 6.39 -6.12
N VAL A 42 -5.29 7.06 -5.06
CA VAL A 42 -5.71 8.47 -5.13
C VAL A 42 -4.52 9.36 -5.51
N ALA A 43 -3.38 9.19 -4.84
CA ALA A 43 -2.18 9.98 -5.08
C ALA A 43 -1.64 9.79 -6.52
N VAL A 44 -1.58 8.57 -7.03
CA VAL A 44 -1.17 8.26 -8.41
C VAL A 44 -2.07 8.97 -9.41
N ARG A 45 -3.39 8.89 -9.23
CA ARG A 45 -4.34 9.55 -10.12
C ARG A 45 -4.25 11.07 -10.05
N ALA A 46 -4.12 11.63 -8.84
CA ALA A 46 -3.96 13.06 -8.62
C ALA A 46 -2.67 13.62 -9.25
N SER A 47 -1.61 12.80 -9.30
CA SER A 47 -0.33 13.15 -9.95
C SER A 47 -0.35 13.00 -11.48
N GLY A 48 -1.50 12.66 -12.09
CA GLY A 48 -1.63 12.52 -13.54
C GLY A 48 -0.99 11.26 -14.12
N VAL A 49 -0.73 10.24 -13.28
CA VAL A 49 -0.18 8.95 -13.71
C VAL A 49 -1.31 7.92 -13.83
N SER A 50 -1.28 7.12 -14.89
CA SER A 50 -2.21 6.00 -15.05
C SER A 50 -1.77 4.78 -14.22
N GLY A 51 -2.70 3.88 -13.90
CA GLY A 51 -2.39 2.66 -13.15
C GLY A 51 -1.35 1.78 -13.85
N ILE A 52 -1.44 1.64 -15.17
CA ILE A 52 -0.48 0.86 -15.95
C ILE A 52 0.91 1.50 -15.96
N GLN A 53 1.01 2.84 -16.06
CA GLN A 53 2.30 3.56 -15.95
C GLN A 53 2.91 3.37 -14.57
N ALA A 54 2.12 3.53 -13.51
CA ALA A 54 2.58 3.33 -12.13
C ALA A 54 3.11 1.92 -11.92
N HIS A 55 2.38 0.91 -12.40
CA HIS A 55 2.81 -0.49 -12.31
C HIS A 55 4.10 -0.74 -13.10
N TYR A 56 4.16 -0.27 -14.34
CA TYR A 56 5.34 -0.41 -15.20
C TYR A 56 6.59 0.26 -14.59
N VAL A 57 6.46 1.45 -13.99
CA VAL A 57 7.58 2.12 -13.31
C VAL A 57 8.10 1.30 -12.13
N LYS A 58 7.21 0.72 -11.33
CA LYS A 58 7.57 0.02 -10.09
C LYS A 58 7.96 -1.45 -10.30
N ARG A 59 7.26 -2.15 -11.18
CA ARG A 59 7.36 -3.61 -11.36
C ARG A 59 7.26 -4.01 -12.83
N PRO A 60 8.17 -3.57 -13.70
CA PRO A 60 8.09 -3.84 -15.15
C PRO A 60 8.12 -5.34 -15.48
N LYS A 61 8.75 -6.16 -14.61
CA LYS A 61 8.82 -7.61 -14.81
C LYS A 61 7.49 -8.33 -14.56
N ASP A 62 6.60 -7.72 -13.81
CA ASP A 62 5.33 -8.33 -13.38
C ASP A 62 4.19 -8.05 -14.37
N MET A 63 4.42 -7.23 -15.41
CA MET A 63 3.38 -6.82 -16.37
C MET A 63 2.65 -8.01 -16.98
N LYS A 64 3.39 -9.03 -17.43
CA LYS A 64 2.81 -10.25 -18.03
C LYS A 64 1.96 -11.05 -17.02
N MET A 65 2.37 -11.09 -15.77
CA MET A 65 1.63 -11.78 -14.71
C MET A 65 0.25 -11.14 -14.47
N PHE A 66 0.14 -9.82 -14.69
CA PHE A 66 -1.13 -9.08 -14.59
C PHE A 66 -1.91 -9.03 -15.92
N GLY A 67 -1.50 -9.80 -16.92
CA GLY A 67 -2.23 -9.97 -18.17
C GLY A 67 -1.95 -8.92 -19.25
N TRP A 68 -0.97 -8.03 -19.07
CA TRP A 68 -0.59 -7.07 -20.11
C TRP A 68 0.42 -7.66 -21.08
N SER A 69 0.11 -7.54 -22.38
CA SER A 69 1.04 -7.84 -23.46
C SER A 69 2.08 -6.73 -23.65
N GLU A 70 3.21 -7.04 -24.28
CA GLU A 70 4.27 -6.06 -24.53
C GLU A 70 3.80 -4.87 -25.39
N SER A 71 2.82 -5.09 -26.27
CA SER A 71 2.22 -4.03 -27.10
C SER A 71 1.40 -3.02 -26.32
N GLU A 72 1.00 -3.35 -25.07
CA GLU A 72 0.23 -2.49 -24.17
C GLU A 72 1.12 -1.72 -23.19
N TYR A 73 2.45 -1.98 -23.21
CA TYR A 73 3.34 -1.30 -22.26
C TYR A 73 3.34 0.21 -22.50
N PRO A 74 3.18 0.99 -21.44
CA PRO A 74 3.03 2.42 -21.57
C PRO A 74 4.34 3.09 -21.89
N HIS A 75 4.27 4.23 -22.57
CA HIS A 75 5.41 5.15 -22.61
C HIS A 75 5.66 5.72 -21.21
N VAL A 76 6.91 5.68 -20.77
CA VAL A 76 7.35 6.22 -19.48
C VAL A 76 8.62 7.05 -19.72
N ASP A 77 8.49 8.35 -19.59
CA ASP A 77 9.56 9.35 -19.68
C ASP A 77 9.99 9.82 -18.28
N ASP A 78 10.93 10.75 -18.24
CA ASP A 78 11.42 11.33 -16.99
C ASP A 78 10.35 12.14 -16.26
N GLU A 79 9.42 12.76 -17.00
CA GLU A 79 8.29 13.47 -16.41
C GLU A 79 7.34 12.49 -15.69
N THR A 80 7.02 11.35 -16.30
CA THR A 80 6.22 10.29 -15.68
C THR A 80 6.89 9.78 -14.39
N ARG A 81 8.22 9.60 -14.42
CA ARG A 81 8.98 9.18 -13.23
C ARG A 81 8.94 10.24 -12.13
N ALA A 82 9.10 11.51 -12.46
CA ALA A 82 8.99 12.62 -11.51
C ALA A 82 7.59 12.69 -10.87
N ARG A 83 6.54 12.51 -11.66
CA ARG A 83 5.16 12.43 -11.17
C ARG A 83 4.94 11.25 -10.22
N MET A 84 5.60 10.10 -10.48
CA MET A 84 5.56 8.97 -9.55
C MET A 84 6.24 9.28 -8.21
N VAL A 85 7.34 10.03 -8.21
CA VAL A 85 7.95 10.52 -6.96
C VAL A 85 6.99 11.41 -6.18
N SER A 86 6.32 12.34 -6.86
CA SER A 86 5.29 13.19 -6.25
C SER A 86 4.11 12.39 -5.71
N ALA A 87 3.70 11.33 -6.42
CA ALA A 87 2.64 10.43 -5.95
C ALA A 87 3.04 9.69 -4.67
N GLU A 88 4.29 9.25 -4.53
CA GLU A 88 4.77 8.63 -3.28
C GLU A 88 4.76 9.64 -2.12
N GLN A 89 5.26 10.86 -2.34
CA GLN A 89 5.23 11.91 -1.32
C GLN A 89 3.81 12.24 -0.87
N LEU A 90 2.87 12.34 -1.81
CA LEU A 90 1.46 12.55 -1.50
C LEU A 90 0.85 11.35 -0.76
N THR A 91 1.22 10.12 -1.15
CA THR A 91 0.80 8.91 -0.44
C THR A 91 1.23 8.94 1.02
N ASP A 92 2.50 9.28 1.26
CA ASP A 92 3.05 9.36 2.62
C ASP A 92 2.34 10.43 3.45
N ALA A 93 2.09 11.60 2.87
CA ALA A 93 1.33 12.67 3.52
C ALA A 93 -0.10 12.25 3.89
N LEU A 94 -0.80 11.54 2.99
CA LEU A 94 -2.14 11.00 3.24
C LEU A 94 -2.13 9.91 4.32
N CYS A 95 -1.04 9.16 4.45
CA CYS A 95 -0.93 8.06 5.39
C CYS A 95 -0.46 8.46 6.79
N ILE A 96 0.01 9.69 7.01
CA ILE A 96 0.61 10.10 8.28
C ILE A 96 -0.39 10.17 9.44
N ALA A 97 -1.63 10.59 9.16
CA ALA A 97 -2.64 10.88 10.17
C ALA A 97 -2.96 9.69 11.11
N PRO A 98 -3.14 8.44 10.64
CA PRO A 98 -3.37 7.30 11.51
C PRO A 98 -2.22 7.01 12.49
N TYR A 99 -0.99 7.34 12.11
CA TYR A 99 0.19 7.08 12.94
C TYR A 99 0.50 8.22 13.92
N SER A 100 -0.08 9.41 13.71
CA SER A 100 0.13 10.57 14.57
C SER A 100 -0.48 10.40 15.97
N VAL A 101 -1.42 9.46 16.14
CA VAL A 101 -2.04 9.13 17.43
C VAL A 101 -1.12 8.30 18.34
N LEU A 102 -0.05 7.71 17.77
CA LEU A 102 0.88 6.86 18.50
C LEU A 102 1.98 7.70 19.14
N ASN A 103 2.30 7.41 20.39
CA ASN A 103 3.49 7.93 21.04
C ASN A 103 4.76 7.22 20.50
N GLU A 104 5.95 7.64 20.95
CA GLU A 104 7.22 7.11 20.47
C GLU A 104 7.39 5.60 20.75
N SER A 105 7.03 5.15 21.95
CA SER A 105 7.11 3.74 22.34
C SER A 105 6.15 2.86 21.52
N GLU A 106 4.94 3.34 21.26
CA GLU A 106 3.95 2.64 20.45
C GLU A 106 4.39 2.54 18.98
N ARG A 107 5.00 3.59 18.43
CA ARG A 107 5.59 3.57 17.09
C ARG A 107 6.74 2.56 17.01
N ALA A 108 7.63 2.54 18.00
CA ALA A 108 8.72 1.57 18.07
C ALA A 108 8.18 0.14 18.14
N SER A 109 7.14 -0.10 18.93
CA SER A 109 6.47 -1.41 19.05
C SER A 109 5.81 -1.83 17.73
N LEU A 110 5.14 -0.91 17.02
CA LEU A 110 4.55 -1.20 15.71
C LEU A 110 5.62 -1.60 14.68
N VAL A 111 6.73 -0.88 14.64
CA VAL A 111 7.86 -1.20 13.73
C VAL A 111 8.48 -2.54 14.07
N ALA A 112 8.70 -2.82 15.35
CA ALA A 112 9.24 -4.11 15.80
C ALA A 112 8.31 -5.26 15.45
N GLY A 113 7.00 -5.09 15.67
CA GLY A 113 5.97 -6.06 15.29
C GLY A 113 5.92 -6.32 13.80
N ALA A 114 6.00 -5.29 12.96
CA ALA A 114 6.03 -5.44 11.50
C ALA A 114 7.25 -6.23 11.03
N LYS A 115 8.44 -5.97 11.59
CA LYS A 115 9.66 -6.72 11.27
C LYS A 115 9.58 -8.19 11.71
N ALA A 116 9.02 -8.45 12.89
CA ALA A 116 8.82 -9.82 13.37
C ALA A 116 7.85 -10.59 12.48
N PHE A 117 6.80 -9.92 12.00
CA PHE A 117 5.82 -10.48 11.09
C PHE A 117 6.43 -10.83 9.73
N GLU A 118 7.22 -9.91 9.14
CA GLU A 118 7.95 -10.16 7.90
C GLU A 118 8.90 -11.36 8.03
N ALA A 119 9.67 -11.44 9.13
CA ALA A 119 10.56 -12.55 9.39
C ALA A 119 9.82 -13.89 9.53
N ALA A 120 8.66 -13.90 10.19
CA ALA A 120 7.85 -15.10 10.34
C ALA A 120 7.29 -15.59 9.00
N LEU A 121 6.85 -14.69 8.12
CA LEU A 121 6.38 -15.05 6.77
C LEU A 121 7.53 -15.60 5.91
N ALA A 122 8.69 -14.96 5.93
CA ALA A 122 9.86 -15.42 5.17
C ALA A 122 10.35 -16.81 5.61
N ALA A 123 10.14 -17.20 6.87
CA ALA A 123 10.51 -18.51 7.37
C ALA A 123 9.57 -19.65 6.90
N VAL A 124 8.39 -19.34 6.38
CA VAL A 124 7.45 -20.34 5.84
C VAL A 124 7.82 -20.73 4.41
N ASP A 125 8.48 -19.83 3.66
CA ASP A 125 8.87 -20.02 2.26
C ASP A 125 10.29 -20.66 2.11
N ALA A 126 10.97 -20.96 3.23
CA ALA A 126 12.31 -21.54 3.28
C ALA A 126 12.26 -23.04 3.54
#